data_df321b94ab7662c5410cbe485ba1769c
#
_entry.id   df321b94ab7662c5410cbe485ba1769c
#
_cell.length_a   1.000
_cell.length_b   1.000
_cell.length_c   1.000
_cell.angle_alpha   90.00
_cell.angle_beta   90.00
_cell.angle_gamma   90.00
#
_symmetry.space_group_name_H-M   'P 1'
#
loop_
_entity.id
_entity.type
_entity.pdbx_description
1 polymer ?
#
loop_
_entity_poly.entity_id
_entity_poly.type
_entity_poly.pdbx_seq_one_letter_code
_entity_poly.pdbx_strand_id
1 'polypeptide(L)'
;MSAEAPLSKIMDISLTRSCNYDCSYCNQRQDLDKPMFDMSESKRKIMSNKRRSGKEWIDGLNNFPFKADYDKLIFSGGEPSLHSDFFAIVSQVKGFRCKMIVTNLSFDVEKLIAACRQEKSRVIVQPSFHFEYAEFEEFTGKMDKLRDAGLLSNFIPASIVHLPDREDGETFREKFRQRGYNVSLYRFEGYYKGKFSYAPLEGFGGVKETKEVLYSSCVQPVKPNGDIVYCTTDTYSENYISYGNICDQKYVPIPNEITVQNYGHRHISAASWTRARNAATGERIWQGKNFRHRTPGNQLRTFLEIKNYSWLASAKHFVNTVQNRVKKNTAESQTNLD
;
A
#
# COMPACT_ATOMS: atom_id res chain seq x y z
N MET A 1 -12.41 -24.68 -18.83
CA MET A 1 -12.13 -23.34 -18.23
C MET A 1 -10.66 -23.05 -18.42
N SER A 2 -10.28 -22.00 -19.14
CA SER A 2 -8.88 -21.57 -19.24
C SER A 2 -8.40 -21.16 -17.85
N ALA A 3 -7.25 -21.68 -17.43
CA ALA A 3 -6.65 -21.28 -16.16
C ALA A 3 -6.44 -19.74 -16.16
N GLU A 4 -6.95 -19.05 -15.14
CA GLU A 4 -6.68 -17.62 -15.00
C GLU A 4 -5.17 -17.37 -14.90
N ALA A 5 -4.69 -16.29 -15.53
CA ALA A 5 -3.29 -15.90 -15.41
C ALA A 5 -2.91 -15.64 -13.93
N PRO A 6 -1.68 -15.96 -13.50
CA PRO A 6 -1.25 -15.75 -12.13
C PRO A 6 -1.37 -14.28 -11.70
N LEU A 7 -1.54 -14.02 -10.41
CA LEU A 7 -1.65 -12.66 -9.87
C LEU A 7 -0.32 -11.92 -9.92
N SER A 8 -0.40 -10.61 -10.11
CA SER A 8 0.73 -9.69 -9.90
C SER A 8 0.88 -9.47 -8.39
N LYS A 9 1.88 -10.11 -7.79
CA LYS A 9 2.03 -10.13 -6.32
C LYS A 9 2.98 -9.03 -5.81
N ILE A 10 2.63 -8.49 -4.66
CA ILE A 10 3.41 -7.52 -3.89
C ILE A 10 3.61 -8.09 -2.49
N MET A 11 4.83 -8.16 -2.01
CA MET A 11 5.11 -8.51 -0.62
C MET A 11 5.20 -7.23 0.20
N ASP A 12 4.39 -7.10 1.24
CA ASP A 12 4.34 -5.92 2.13
C ASP A 12 4.80 -6.32 3.54
N ILE A 13 6.01 -5.90 3.88
CA ILE A 13 6.66 -6.25 5.14
C ILE A 13 6.49 -5.13 6.14
N SER A 14 5.81 -5.44 7.23
CA SER A 14 5.75 -4.60 8.41
C SER A 14 6.97 -4.86 9.29
N LEU A 15 8.05 -4.07 9.14
CA LEU A 15 9.28 -4.27 9.92
C LEU A 15 9.07 -4.03 11.42
N THR A 16 8.19 -3.10 11.76
CA THR A 16 7.86 -2.72 13.14
C THR A 16 6.46 -2.15 13.24
N ARG A 17 5.85 -2.25 14.41
CA ARG A 17 4.61 -1.53 14.75
C ARG A 17 4.86 -0.20 15.43
N SER A 18 6.09 0.07 15.86
CA SER A 18 6.43 1.36 16.45
C SER A 18 6.34 2.45 15.41
N CYS A 19 5.77 3.58 15.81
CA CYS A 19 5.75 4.81 15.04
C CYS A 19 6.05 5.97 15.98
N ASN A 20 6.79 6.95 15.51
CA ASN A 20 7.06 8.18 16.25
C ASN A 20 5.91 9.19 16.15
N TYR A 21 4.90 8.94 15.29
CA TYR A 21 3.67 9.72 15.20
C TYR A 21 2.52 8.98 15.88
N ASP A 22 1.59 9.75 16.43
CA ASP A 22 0.36 9.24 17.06
C ASP A 22 -0.89 9.79 16.36
N CYS A 23 -0.93 9.63 15.03
CA CYS A 23 -1.99 10.17 14.19
C CYS A 23 -3.37 9.71 14.65
N SER A 24 -4.32 10.65 14.73
CA SER A 24 -5.71 10.37 15.16
C SER A 24 -6.43 9.37 14.24
N TYR A 25 -5.96 9.26 12.99
CA TYR A 25 -6.50 8.40 11.93
C TYR A 25 -5.65 7.16 11.65
N CYS A 26 -4.75 6.79 12.57
CA CYS A 26 -3.87 5.62 12.36
C CYS A 26 -4.65 4.31 12.42
N ASN A 27 -4.47 3.42 11.43
CA ASN A 27 -5.09 2.10 11.40
C ASN A 27 -4.70 1.22 12.59
N GLN A 28 -3.54 1.46 13.20
CA GLN A 28 -3.11 0.74 14.41
C GLN A 28 -3.97 1.07 15.65
N ARG A 29 -4.81 2.08 15.58
CA ARG A 29 -5.80 2.42 16.61
C ARG A 29 -7.08 1.61 16.50
N GLN A 30 -7.28 0.91 15.39
CA GLN A 30 -8.47 0.11 15.13
C GLN A 30 -8.43 -1.20 15.91
N ASP A 31 -9.55 -1.62 16.47
CA ASP A 31 -9.73 -2.97 17.00
C ASP A 31 -10.22 -3.88 15.88
N LEU A 32 -9.28 -4.43 15.12
CA LEU A 32 -9.59 -5.31 14.01
C LEU A 32 -9.87 -6.76 14.42
N ASP A 33 -9.88 -7.07 15.72
CA ASP A 33 -10.31 -8.38 16.21
C ASP A 33 -11.84 -8.47 16.34
N LYS A 34 -12.54 -7.36 16.17
CA LYS A 34 -14.00 -7.34 16.06
C LYS A 34 -14.48 -7.50 14.63
N PRO A 35 -15.66 -8.05 14.41
CA PRO A 35 -16.31 -8.02 13.09
C PRO A 35 -16.40 -6.58 12.56
N MET A 36 -16.16 -6.39 11.27
CA MET A 36 -16.14 -5.05 10.64
C MET A 36 -17.42 -4.25 10.88
N PHE A 37 -18.58 -4.94 10.98
CA PHE A 37 -19.89 -4.31 11.18
C PHE A 37 -20.27 -4.13 12.65
N ASP A 38 -19.44 -4.61 13.56
CA ASP A 38 -19.66 -4.56 15.02
C ASP A 38 -18.62 -3.68 15.73
N MET A 39 -17.89 -2.89 14.97
CA MET A 39 -16.90 -1.96 15.51
C MET A 39 -17.60 -0.72 16.04
N SER A 40 -17.99 -0.71 17.30
CA SER A 40 -18.63 0.43 17.95
C SER A 40 -17.66 1.53 18.34
N GLU A 41 -16.43 1.18 18.66
CA GLU A 41 -15.38 2.11 19.08
C GLU A 41 -14.00 1.57 18.73
N SER A 42 -13.14 2.37 18.12
CA SER A 42 -11.76 1.98 17.87
C SER A 42 -10.86 2.45 18.99
N LYS A 43 -10.13 1.52 19.57
CA LYS A 43 -9.09 1.79 20.56
C LYS A 43 -7.73 1.45 19.97
N ARG A 44 -6.72 2.22 20.33
CA ARG A 44 -5.36 1.90 19.97
C ARG A 44 -4.98 0.57 20.60
N LYS A 45 -4.74 -0.42 19.78
CA LYS A 45 -4.21 -1.70 20.21
C LYS A 45 -2.70 -1.66 20.08
N ILE A 46 -1.99 -1.58 21.19
CA ILE A 46 -0.54 -1.78 21.20
C ILE A 46 -0.31 -3.27 21.02
N MET A 47 0.00 -3.67 19.81
CA MET A 47 0.38 -5.05 19.55
C MET A 47 1.80 -5.27 20.07
N SER A 48 1.99 -6.38 20.82
CA SER A 48 3.32 -6.76 21.28
C SER A 48 4.23 -6.98 20.06
N ASN A 49 5.26 -6.16 19.97
CA ASN A 49 6.24 -6.25 18.89
C ASN A 49 7.28 -7.30 19.25
N LYS A 50 7.06 -8.54 18.86
CA LYS A 50 8.18 -9.48 18.77
C LYS A 50 8.99 -9.10 17.54
N ARG A 51 9.95 -8.19 17.74
CA ARG A 51 10.81 -7.71 16.65
C ARG A 51 11.81 -8.79 16.27
N ARG A 52 12.01 -8.96 14.98
CA ARG A 52 13.11 -9.73 14.42
C ARG A 52 14.31 -8.82 14.22
N SER A 53 15.51 -9.37 14.35
CA SER A 53 16.75 -8.65 14.04
C SER A 53 16.89 -8.39 12.54
N GLY A 54 17.70 -7.41 12.17
CA GLY A 54 18.03 -7.16 10.77
C GLY A 54 18.64 -8.35 10.08
N LYS A 55 19.48 -9.13 10.78
CA LYS A 55 20.07 -10.36 10.24
C LYS A 55 19.01 -11.40 9.88
N GLU A 56 18.02 -11.64 10.75
CA GLU A 56 16.92 -12.58 10.46
C GLU A 56 16.12 -12.15 9.24
N TRP A 57 15.81 -10.84 9.11
CA TRP A 57 15.14 -10.31 7.94
C TRP A 57 15.96 -10.46 6.66
N ILE A 58 17.25 -10.11 6.70
CA ILE A 58 18.14 -10.18 5.54
C ILE A 58 18.30 -11.62 5.09
N ASP A 59 18.59 -12.54 6.01
CA ASP A 59 18.77 -13.96 5.70
C ASP A 59 17.47 -14.58 5.16
N GLY A 60 16.34 -14.32 5.84
CA GLY A 60 15.05 -14.85 5.46
C GLY A 60 14.62 -14.37 4.08
N LEU A 61 14.70 -13.07 3.79
CA LEU A 61 14.34 -12.52 2.50
C LEU A 61 15.30 -12.93 1.39
N ASN A 62 16.59 -13.01 1.68
CA ASN A 62 17.60 -13.45 0.70
C ASN A 62 17.47 -14.94 0.34
N ASN A 63 16.98 -15.76 1.25
CA ASN A 63 16.74 -17.18 1.03
C ASN A 63 15.30 -17.49 0.59
N PHE A 64 14.40 -16.51 0.53
CA PHE A 64 13.01 -16.72 0.15
C PHE A 64 12.90 -17.26 -1.29
N PRO A 65 12.40 -18.50 -1.48
CA PRO A 65 12.48 -19.18 -2.78
C PRO A 65 11.51 -18.60 -3.83
N PHE A 66 10.43 -17.94 -3.40
CA PHE A 66 9.37 -17.43 -4.28
C PHE A 66 9.55 -15.96 -4.66
N LYS A 67 10.74 -15.37 -4.52
CA LYS A 67 10.99 -13.95 -4.83
C LYS A 67 10.57 -13.55 -6.24
N ALA A 68 10.74 -14.45 -7.21
CA ALA A 68 10.38 -14.22 -8.60
C ALA A 68 8.87 -14.04 -8.82
N ASP A 69 8.04 -14.48 -7.87
CA ASP A 69 6.58 -14.34 -7.93
C ASP A 69 6.12 -12.94 -7.53
N TYR A 70 7.01 -12.13 -6.97
CA TYR A 70 6.69 -10.79 -6.48
C TYR A 70 7.30 -9.72 -7.37
N ASP A 71 6.46 -8.81 -7.81
CA ASP A 71 6.88 -7.65 -8.62
C ASP A 71 7.54 -6.57 -7.76
N LYS A 72 7.13 -6.47 -6.49
CA LYS A 72 7.63 -5.49 -5.53
C LYS A 72 7.75 -6.09 -4.14
N LEU A 73 8.77 -5.63 -3.41
CA LEU A 73 8.90 -5.78 -1.97
C LEU A 73 8.66 -4.41 -1.34
N ILE A 74 7.71 -4.32 -0.43
CA ILE A 74 7.39 -3.07 0.30
C ILE A 74 7.89 -3.22 1.73
N PHE A 75 8.58 -2.20 2.22
CA PHE A 75 8.87 -2.03 3.64
C PHE A 75 7.92 -0.98 4.22
N SER A 76 7.10 -1.40 5.17
CA SER A 76 6.07 -0.61 5.81
C SER A 76 6.00 -0.89 7.32
N GLY A 77 4.89 -0.60 7.95
CA GLY A 77 4.60 -0.90 9.35
C GLY A 77 4.02 0.29 10.08
N GLY A 78 4.52 0.59 11.28
CA GLY A 78 4.38 1.90 11.91
C GLY A 78 5.22 2.90 11.10
N GLU A 79 6.43 3.17 11.59
CA GLU A 79 7.46 3.82 10.77
C GLU A 79 8.63 2.84 10.60
N PRO A 80 8.91 2.35 9.38
CA PRO A 80 9.91 1.30 9.16
C PRO A 80 11.32 1.73 9.56
N SER A 81 11.65 3.02 9.48
CA SER A 81 12.97 3.57 9.84
C SER A 81 13.27 3.49 11.34
N LEU A 82 12.27 3.19 12.18
CA LEU A 82 12.46 2.92 13.61
C LEU A 82 12.98 1.51 13.91
N HIS A 83 13.09 0.65 12.90
CA HIS A 83 13.82 -0.61 13.06
C HIS A 83 15.32 -0.30 13.09
N SER A 84 16.04 -0.77 14.12
CA SER A 84 17.48 -0.47 14.32
C SER A 84 18.33 -0.75 13.10
N ASP A 85 18.01 -1.82 12.38
CA ASP A 85 18.78 -2.29 11.22
C ASP A 85 18.14 -1.91 9.88
N PHE A 86 17.23 -0.93 9.87
CA PHE A 86 16.44 -0.56 8.68
C PHE A 86 17.33 -0.34 7.43
N PHE A 87 18.36 0.48 7.55
CA PHE A 87 19.24 0.79 6.42
C PHE A 87 20.02 -0.42 5.93
N ALA A 88 20.43 -1.29 6.85
CA ALA A 88 21.09 -2.56 6.52
C ALA A 88 20.12 -3.50 5.78
N ILE A 89 18.88 -3.61 6.24
CA ILE A 89 17.85 -4.42 5.58
C ILE A 89 17.62 -3.90 4.16
N VAL A 90 17.41 -2.61 3.98
CA VAL A 90 17.17 -2.01 2.65
C VAL A 90 18.33 -2.27 1.70
N SER A 91 19.58 -2.14 2.16
CA SER A 91 20.78 -2.27 1.31
C SER A 91 21.20 -3.72 1.06
N GLN A 92 20.93 -4.66 1.97
CA GLN A 92 21.44 -6.03 1.90
C GLN A 92 20.42 -7.07 1.41
N VAL A 93 19.13 -6.74 1.42
CA VAL A 93 18.09 -7.62 0.83
C VAL A 93 18.19 -7.55 -0.70
N LYS A 94 18.34 -8.72 -1.35
CA LYS A 94 18.60 -8.86 -2.79
C LYS A 94 17.56 -9.76 -3.47
N GLY A 95 17.58 -9.72 -4.80
CA GLY A 95 16.78 -10.63 -5.63
C GLY A 95 15.34 -10.17 -5.91
N PHE A 96 14.90 -9.05 -5.37
CA PHE A 96 13.64 -8.39 -5.76
C PHE A 96 13.90 -7.34 -6.83
N ARG A 97 12.98 -7.23 -7.81
CA ARG A 97 13.09 -6.25 -8.90
C ARG A 97 13.01 -4.81 -8.41
N CYS A 98 12.16 -4.59 -7.41
CA CYS A 98 11.91 -3.28 -6.84
C CYS A 98 11.67 -3.42 -5.34
N LYS A 99 12.31 -2.55 -4.57
CA LYS A 99 12.03 -2.34 -3.15
C LYS A 99 11.34 -0.98 -3.00
N MET A 100 10.21 -0.93 -2.32
CA MET A 100 9.49 0.31 -2.03
C MET A 100 9.48 0.53 -0.53
N ILE A 101 9.69 1.77 -0.11
CA ILE A 101 9.68 2.17 1.29
C ILE A 101 8.50 3.12 1.48
N VAL A 102 7.54 2.74 2.32
CA VAL A 102 6.42 3.60 2.73
C VAL A 102 6.79 4.20 4.07
N THR A 103 6.94 5.53 4.14
CA THR A 103 7.52 6.21 5.30
C THR A 103 6.98 7.62 5.50
N ASN A 104 6.95 8.07 6.76
CA ASN A 104 6.60 9.43 7.13
C ASN A 104 7.80 10.42 7.03
N LEU A 105 8.96 9.98 6.54
CA LEU A 105 10.20 10.75 6.38
C LEU A 105 10.72 11.40 7.68
N SER A 106 10.41 10.84 8.84
CA SER A 106 10.87 11.39 10.13
C SER A 106 12.35 11.15 10.45
N PHE A 107 13.09 10.53 9.53
CA PHE A 107 14.51 10.21 9.66
C PHE A 107 15.39 11.08 8.76
N ASP A 108 16.71 10.93 8.93
CA ASP A 108 17.70 11.53 8.05
C ASP A 108 17.77 10.78 6.70
N VAL A 109 17.22 11.41 5.65
CA VAL A 109 17.13 10.81 4.30
C VAL A 109 18.51 10.60 3.65
N GLU A 110 19.54 11.32 4.08
CA GLU A 110 20.91 11.13 3.56
C GLU A 110 21.44 9.73 3.90
N LYS A 111 21.06 9.18 5.05
CA LYS A 111 21.41 7.80 5.43
C LYS A 111 20.79 6.78 4.47
N LEU A 112 19.54 7.01 4.05
CA LEU A 112 18.86 6.15 3.09
C LEU A 112 19.52 6.29 1.71
N ILE A 113 19.80 7.52 1.27
CA ILE A 113 20.49 7.79 0.00
C ILE A 113 21.84 7.07 -0.03
N ALA A 114 22.61 7.17 1.04
CA ALA A 114 23.90 6.47 1.15
C ALA A 114 23.74 4.94 1.10
N ALA A 115 22.77 4.38 1.82
CA ALA A 115 22.47 2.95 1.82
C ALA A 115 22.06 2.42 0.44
N CYS A 116 21.41 3.25 -0.38
CA CYS A 116 20.94 2.87 -1.71
C CYS A 116 21.96 3.03 -2.84
N ARG A 117 23.10 3.74 -2.62
CA ARG A 117 24.07 4.03 -3.69
C ARG A 117 24.66 2.80 -4.38
N GLN A 118 24.84 1.70 -3.65
CA GLN A 118 25.42 0.45 -4.17
C GLN A 118 24.37 -0.60 -4.50
N GLU A 119 23.10 -0.26 -4.36
CA GLU A 119 22.01 -1.20 -4.53
C GLU A 119 21.70 -1.42 -6.02
N LYS A 120 21.67 -2.69 -6.44
CA LYS A 120 21.35 -3.09 -7.82
C LYS A 120 19.84 -3.10 -8.08
N SER A 121 19.02 -3.32 -7.06
CA SER A 121 17.59 -3.28 -7.16
C SER A 121 17.11 -1.83 -7.21
N ARG A 122 16.04 -1.56 -7.94
CA ARG A 122 15.40 -0.25 -7.89
C ARG A 122 14.79 -0.03 -6.49
N VAL A 123 15.26 0.99 -5.78
CA VAL A 123 14.64 1.47 -4.54
C VAL A 123 13.77 2.68 -4.87
N ILE A 124 12.55 2.68 -4.34
CA ILE A 124 11.57 3.76 -4.51
C ILE A 124 11.02 4.12 -3.13
N VAL A 125 11.00 5.39 -2.82
CA VAL A 125 10.35 5.91 -1.61
C VAL A 125 8.94 6.37 -1.96
N GLN A 126 7.96 5.95 -1.18
CA GLN A 126 6.61 6.49 -1.18
C GLN A 126 6.42 7.30 0.10
N PRO A 127 6.53 8.62 0.04
CA PRO A 127 6.34 9.47 1.20
C PRO A 127 4.87 9.48 1.66
N SER A 128 4.65 9.42 2.96
CA SER A 128 3.33 9.57 3.59
C SER A 128 3.32 10.83 4.43
N PHE A 129 2.63 11.86 3.96
CA PHE A 129 2.54 13.13 4.67
C PHE A 129 1.43 13.07 5.72
N HIS A 130 1.81 13.25 6.96
CA HIS A 130 0.91 13.23 8.11
C HIS A 130 0.78 14.64 8.67
N PHE A 131 -0.23 15.38 8.23
CA PHE A 131 -0.42 16.80 8.51
C PHE A 131 -0.62 17.16 10.00
N GLU A 132 -0.86 16.16 10.86
CA GLU A 132 -0.92 16.39 12.32
C GLU A 132 0.48 16.52 12.95
N TYR A 133 1.55 16.09 12.25
CA TYR A 133 2.89 15.96 12.82
C TYR A 133 4.00 16.49 11.92
N ALA A 134 3.82 16.43 10.61
CA ALA A 134 4.88 16.77 9.67
C ALA A 134 4.80 18.24 9.26
N GLU A 135 5.91 18.94 9.36
CA GLU A 135 6.04 20.29 8.80
C GLU A 135 6.25 20.21 7.29
N PHE A 136 5.45 20.99 6.55
CA PHE A 136 5.37 20.88 5.09
C PHE A 136 6.70 21.19 4.40
N GLU A 137 7.39 22.26 4.82
CA GLU A 137 8.64 22.68 4.19
C GLU A 137 9.78 21.70 4.47
N GLU A 138 9.88 21.20 5.70
CA GLU A 138 10.87 20.17 6.06
C GLU A 138 10.61 18.88 5.28
N PHE A 139 9.36 18.45 5.22
CA PHE A 139 8.98 17.24 4.51
C PHE A 139 9.28 17.32 3.01
N THR A 140 8.92 18.43 2.37
CA THR A 140 9.19 18.64 0.95
C THR A 140 10.67 18.83 0.65
N GLY A 141 11.44 19.45 1.54
CA GLY A 141 12.89 19.50 1.43
C GLY A 141 13.56 18.13 1.45
N LYS A 142 13.06 17.20 2.28
CA LYS A 142 13.48 15.78 2.24
C LYS A 142 13.07 15.09 0.94
N MET A 143 11.88 15.39 0.42
CA MET A 143 11.45 14.87 -0.88
C MET A 143 12.34 15.38 -2.03
N ASP A 144 12.75 16.65 -2.01
CA ASP A 144 13.67 17.21 -3.00
C ASP A 144 14.98 16.41 -3.04
N LYS A 145 15.59 16.14 -1.89
CA LYS A 145 16.81 15.33 -1.79
C LYS A 145 16.62 13.90 -2.33
N LEU A 146 15.49 13.26 -1.99
CA LEU A 146 15.17 11.92 -2.49
C LEU A 146 14.92 11.92 -4.01
N ARG A 147 14.29 12.98 -4.55
CA ARG A 147 14.10 13.15 -6.00
C ARG A 147 15.44 13.28 -6.72
N ASP A 148 16.32 14.14 -6.21
CA ASP A 148 17.63 14.39 -6.80
C ASP A 148 18.53 13.14 -6.75
N ALA A 149 18.37 12.32 -5.70
CA ALA A 149 18.99 10.98 -5.61
C ALA A 149 18.31 9.91 -6.48
N GLY A 150 17.22 10.23 -7.18
CA GLY A 150 16.49 9.31 -8.03
C GLY A 150 15.68 8.24 -7.27
N LEU A 151 15.40 8.45 -5.98
CA LEU A 151 14.63 7.53 -5.13
C LEU A 151 13.13 7.80 -5.10
N LEU A 152 12.65 8.93 -5.66
CA LEU A 152 11.23 9.17 -5.90
C LEU A 152 10.81 8.71 -7.29
N SER A 153 9.56 8.29 -7.42
CA SER A 153 8.98 7.91 -8.70
C SER A 153 7.86 8.87 -9.09
N ASN A 154 7.86 9.34 -10.34
CA ASN A 154 6.76 10.15 -10.88
C ASN A 154 5.44 9.36 -10.99
N PHE A 155 5.50 8.02 -10.94
CA PHE A 155 4.34 7.14 -11.04
C PHE A 155 3.79 6.71 -9.68
N ILE A 156 4.56 6.90 -8.61
CA ILE A 156 4.17 6.56 -7.25
C ILE A 156 4.08 7.85 -6.47
N PRO A 157 2.86 8.38 -6.31
CA PRO A 157 2.64 9.66 -5.65
C PRO A 157 2.94 9.56 -4.14
N ALA A 158 3.27 10.68 -3.53
CA ALA A 158 3.17 10.81 -2.09
C ALA A 158 1.72 10.57 -1.63
N SER A 159 1.53 10.11 -0.42
CA SER A 159 0.21 9.81 0.13
C SER A 159 -0.17 10.78 1.25
N ILE A 160 -1.44 11.17 1.26
CA ILE A 160 -2.08 11.92 2.33
C ILE A 160 -3.38 11.23 2.68
N VAL A 161 -3.67 11.06 3.97
CA VAL A 161 -4.98 10.56 4.41
C VAL A 161 -5.98 11.71 4.35
N HIS A 162 -7.10 11.49 3.67
CA HIS A 162 -8.22 12.42 3.59
C HIS A 162 -9.29 12.01 4.60
N LEU A 163 -9.54 12.87 5.58
CA LEU A 163 -10.54 12.66 6.62
C LEU A 163 -11.92 13.16 6.14
N PRO A 164 -13.02 12.52 6.55
CA PRO A 164 -14.36 12.82 6.01
C PRO A 164 -14.87 14.23 6.28
N ASP A 165 -14.40 14.87 7.34
CA ASP A 165 -14.89 16.16 7.83
C ASP A 165 -13.78 17.24 7.88
N ARG A 166 -12.68 17.04 7.16
CA ARG A 166 -11.54 17.95 7.12
C ARG A 166 -11.03 18.14 5.70
N GLU A 167 -10.70 19.38 5.38
CA GLU A 167 -10.16 19.78 4.08
C GLU A 167 -8.63 19.78 4.01
N ASP A 168 -7.95 19.45 5.12
CA ASP A 168 -6.48 19.46 5.17
C ASP A 168 -5.86 18.63 4.03
N GLY A 169 -6.41 17.45 3.74
CA GLY A 169 -5.93 16.57 2.67
C GLY A 169 -5.92 17.28 1.31
N GLU A 170 -6.99 17.98 0.95
CA GLU A 170 -7.10 18.73 -0.31
C GLU A 170 -6.18 19.96 -0.30
N THR A 171 -6.14 20.70 0.81
CA THR A 171 -5.27 21.87 0.98
C THR A 171 -3.80 21.49 0.78
N PHE A 172 -3.33 20.43 1.42
CA PHE A 172 -1.96 19.98 1.26
C PHE A 172 -1.71 19.37 -0.12
N ARG A 173 -2.67 18.66 -0.71
CA ARG A 173 -2.55 18.16 -2.09
C ARG A 173 -2.27 19.30 -3.06
N GLU A 174 -2.94 20.44 -2.91
CA GLU A 174 -2.71 21.61 -3.75
C GLU A 174 -1.32 22.22 -3.50
N LYS A 175 -0.88 22.37 -2.25
CA LYS A 175 0.47 22.84 -1.91
C LYS A 175 1.56 21.95 -2.53
N PHE A 176 1.42 20.62 -2.46
CA PHE A 176 2.34 19.68 -3.10
C PHE A 176 2.35 19.82 -4.61
N ARG A 177 1.18 20.02 -5.22
CA ARG A 177 1.05 20.21 -6.68
C ARG A 177 1.77 21.48 -7.13
N GLN A 178 1.67 22.57 -6.37
CA GLN A 178 2.39 23.82 -6.64
C GLN A 178 3.91 23.64 -6.58
N ARG A 179 4.41 22.73 -5.77
CA ARG A 179 5.82 22.32 -5.73
C ARG A 179 6.21 21.28 -6.78
N GLY A 180 5.30 20.89 -7.67
CA GLY A 180 5.55 19.91 -8.72
C GLY A 180 5.47 18.44 -8.29
N TYR A 181 4.89 18.14 -7.12
CA TYR A 181 4.73 16.77 -6.63
C TYR A 181 3.34 16.21 -6.91
N ASN A 182 3.29 14.95 -7.34
CA ASN A 182 2.06 14.20 -7.40
C ASN A 182 1.68 13.66 -6.01
N VAL A 183 0.42 13.80 -5.66
CA VAL A 183 -0.12 13.32 -4.39
C VAL A 183 -1.41 12.54 -4.62
N SER A 184 -1.55 11.41 -3.94
CA SER A 184 -2.78 10.66 -3.83
C SER A 184 -3.44 10.89 -2.48
N LEU A 185 -4.70 11.25 -2.49
CA LEU A 185 -5.53 11.25 -1.30
C LEU A 185 -6.04 9.82 -1.07
N TYR A 186 -5.75 9.29 0.10
CA TYR A 186 -6.30 8.03 0.59
C TYR A 186 -7.46 8.34 1.52
N ARG A 187 -8.66 7.90 1.19
CA ARG A 187 -9.78 8.00 2.11
C ARG A 187 -9.44 7.26 3.39
N PHE A 188 -9.78 7.88 4.51
CA PHE A 188 -9.68 7.24 5.80
C PHE A 188 -10.59 6.01 5.84
N GLU A 189 -10.04 4.91 6.33
CA GLU A 189 -10.77 3.65 6.52
C GLU A 189 -10.70 3.30 8.01
N GLY A 190 -11.83 3.38 8.71
CA GLY A 190 -11.90 3.06 10.12
C GLY A 190 -12.86 3.95 10.92
N TYR A 191 -12.71 3.96 12.25
CA TYR A 191 -13.48 4.80 13.15
C TYR A 191 -12.82 6.17 13.33
N TYR A 192 -13.56 7.21 13.02
CA TYR A 192 -13.15 8.59 13.24
C TYR A 192 -14.32 9.39 13.84
N LYS A 193 -14.10 10.00 15.01
CA LYS A 193 -15.12 10.76 15.74
C LYS A 193 -16.43 10.00 15.93
N GLY A 194 -16.33 8.72 16.31
CA GLY A 194 -17.50 7.87 16.58
C GLY A 194 -18.28 7.39 15.34
N LYS A 195 -17.80 7.72 14.12
CA LYS A 195 -18.39 7.24 12.87
C LYS A 195 -17.43 6.30 12.16
N PHE A 196 -17.95 5.17 11.72
CA PHE A 196 -17.19 4.26 10.87
C PHE A 196 -17.21 4.77 9.43
N SER A 197 -16.04 5.09 8.91
CA SER A 197 -15.85 5.45 7.51
C SER A 197 -15.07 4.35 6.83
N TYR A 198 -15.75 3.66 5.91
CA TYR A 198 -15.11 2.65 5.08
C TYR A 198 -15.45 2.94 3.63
N ALA A 199 -14.46 3.31 2.85
CA ALA A 199 -14.64 3.79 1.49
C ALA A 199 -15.46 2.88 0.56
N PRO A 200 -15.48 1.55 0.73
CA PRO A 200 -16.19 0.64 -0.17
C PRO A 200 -17.48 0.04 0.38
N LEU A 201 -18.03 0.51 1.50
CA LEU A 201 -19.26 -0.10 2.06
C LEU A 201 -20.46 -0.06 1.12
N GLU A 202 -20.51 0.90 0.19
CA GLU A 202 -21.56 0.96 -0.82
C GLU A 202 -21.57 -0.27 -1.75
N GLY A 203 -20.37 -0.88 -2.00
CA GLY A 203 -20.24 -2.12 -2.78
C GLY A 203 -20.44 -3.41 -1.97
N PHE A 204 -20.45 -3.32 -0.64
CA PHE A 204 -20.52 -4.48 0.25
C PHE A 204 -21.92 -4.90 0.68
N GLY A 205 -22.97 -4.23 0.24
CA GLY A 205 -24.36 -4.57 0.61
C GLY A 205 -24.71 -6.05 0.37
N GLY A 206 -24.34 -6.57 -0.81
CA GLY A 206 -24.54 -8.00 -1.15
C GLY A 206 -23.62 -8.98 -0.46
N VAL A 207 -22.55 -8.48 0.17
CA VAL A 207 -21.55 -9.30 0.86
C VAL A 207 -22.04 -9.79 2.21
N LYS A 208 -22.91 -9.03 2.90
CA LYS A 208 -23.50 -9.42 4.19
C LYS A 208 -24.36 -10.70 4.11
N GLU A 209 -24.91 -10.96 2.95
CA GLU A 209 -25.85 -12.07 2.72
C GLU A 209 -25.13 -13.34 2.23
N THR A 210 -23.88 -13.24 1.86
CA THR A 210 -23.11 -14.36 1.29
C THR A 210 -22.36 -15.11 2.40
N LYS A 211 -22.65 -16.40 2.59
CA LYS A 211 -22.05 -17.22 3.66
C LYS A 211 -20.57 -17.51 3.44
N GLU A 212 -20.16 -17.70 2.19
CA GLU A 212 -18.78 -18.05 1.83
C GLU A 212 -18.30 -17.23 0.64
N VAL A 213 -17.06 -16.80 0.69
CA VAL A 213 -16.44 -15.98 -0.35
C VAL A 213 -15.08 -16.49 -0.73
N LEU A 214 -14.86 -16.51 -2.02
CA LEU A 214 -13.55 -16.67 -2.62
C LEU A 214 -12.85 -15.30 -2.62
N TYR A 215 -11.79 -15.20 -1.84
CA TYR A 215 -11.03 -13.97 -1.66
C TYR A 215 -9.63 -14.10 -2.24
N SER A 216 -9.24 -13.13 -3.04
CA SER A 216 -7.91 -13.03 -3.65
C SER A 216 -7.26 -11.70 -3.32
N SER A 217 -5.96 -11.71 -3.05
CA SER A 217 -5.16 -10.50 -2.82
C SER A 217 -3.89 -10.47 -3.66
N CYS A 218 -3.62 -9.33 -4.27
CA CYS A 218 -2.33 -9.06 -4.90
C CYS A 218 -1.26 -8.63 -3.88
N VAL A 219 -1.64 -8.27 -2.66
CA VAL A 219 -0.71 -7.90 -1.58
C VAL A 219 -0.60 -9.05 -0.60
N GLN A 220 0.63 -9.45 -0.34
CA GLN A 220 0.98 -10.47 0.63
C GLN A 220 1.65 -9.81 1.83
N PRO A 221 0.90 -9.62 2.93
CA PRO A 221 1.46 -8.97 4.11
C PRO A 221 2.35 -9.91 4.93
N VAL A 222 3.39 -9.33 5.54
CA VAL A 222 4.27 -10.01 6.49
C VAL A 222 4.31 -9.20 7.78
N LYS A 223 4.07 -9.87 8.89
CA LYS A 223 4.04 -9.25 10.24
C LYS A 223 5.44 -8.98 10.78
N PRO A 224 5.61 -8.13 11.81
CA PRO A 224 6.91 -7.84 12.42
C PRO A 224 7.63 -9.06 13.01
N ASN A 225 6.92 -10.12 13.33
CA ASN A 225 7.49 -11.39 13.78
C ASN A 225 7.92 -12.31 12.63
N GLY A 226 7.77 -11.88 11.38
CA GLY A 226 8.13 -12.63 10.18
C GLY A 226 7.02 -13.51 9.60
N ASP A 227 5.85 -13.61 10.25
CA ASP A 227 4.74 -14.43 9.77
C ASP A 227 4.12 -13.84 8.50
N ILE A 228 3.93 -14.69 7.52
CA ILE A 228 3.23 -14.38 6.28
C ILE A 228 1.74 -14.57 6.52
N VAL A 229 0.93 -13.55 6.24
CA VAL A 229 -0.52 -13.60 6.38
C VAL A 229 -1.20 -13.30 5.05
N TYR A 230 -2.46 -13.65 4.90
CA TYR A 230 -3.15 -13.52 3.62
C TYR A 230 -3.79 -12.14 3.43
N CYS A 231 -4.38 -11.59 4.46
CA CYS A 231 -5.10 -10.33 4.41
C CYS A 231 -4.31 -9.20 5.08
N THR A 232 -4.40 -8.00 4.55
CA THR A 232 -3.78 -6.81 5.14
C THR A 232 -4.29 -6.56 6.57
N THR A 233 -5.56 -6.85 6.83
CA THR A 233 -6.16 -6.75 8.17
C THR A 233 -5.52 -7.68 9.18
N ASP A 234 -5.08 -8.88 8.76
CA ASP A 234 -4.42 -9.84 9.63
C ASP A 234 -3.10 -9.32 10.18
N THR A 235 -2.49 -8.35 9.49
CA THR A 235 -1.27 -7.70 9.97
C THR A 235 -1.51 -7.03 11.33
N TYR A 236 -2.72 -6.53 11.60
CA TYR A 236 -3.10 -5.82 12.82
C TYR A 236 -3.85 -6.70 13.83
N SER A 237 -4.15 -7.95 13.48
CA SER A 237 -4.85 -8.90 14.32
C SER A 237 -3.90 -9.81 15.10
N GLU A 238 -4.32 -10.28 16.28
CA GLU A 238 -3.67 -11.35 17.01
C GLU A 238 -4.15 -12.74 16.56
N ASN A 239 -5.39 -12.82 16.07
CA ASN A 239 -5.95 -14.02 15.49
C ASN A 239 -5.79 -14.01 13.98
N TYR A 240 -4.87 -14.78 13.43
CA TYR A 240 -4.59 -14.88 12.00
C TYR A 240 -4.12 -16.29 11.63
N ILE A 241 -4.20 -16.59 10.34
CA ILE A 241 -3.61 -17.81 9.79
C ILE A 241 -2.25 -17.44 9.20
N SER A 242 -1.19 -18.13 9.68
CA SER A 242 0.15 -17.98 9.11
C SER A 242 0.37 -18.97 7.98
N TYR A 243 0.90 -18.47 6.87
CA TYR A 243 1.34 -19.23 5.69
C TYR A 243 2.86 -19.42 5.66
N GLY A 244 3.48 -19.50 6.84
CA GLY A 244 4.91 -19.62 7.03
C GLY A 244 5.53 -18.39 7.64
N ASN A 245 6.85 -18.40 7.77
CA ASN A 245 7.59 -17.33 8.43
C ASN A 245 8.89 -17.04 7.65
N ILE A 246 9.06 -15.79 7.23
CA ILE A 246 10.24 -15.34 6.48
C ILE A 246 11.50 -15.49 7.30
N CYS A 247 11.51 -15.04 8.54
CA CYS A 247 12.68 -15.02 9.40
C CYS A 247 13.09 -16.41 9.89
N ASP A 248 12.12 -17.31 10.06
CA ASP A 248 12.39 -18.72 10.42
C ASP A 248 12.64 -19.58 9.18
N GLN A 249 12.60 -19.01 7.98
CA GLN A 249 12.78 -19.69 6.69
C GLN A 249 11.81 -20.88 6.49
N LYS A 250 10.62 -20.76 7.06
CA LYS A 250 9.52 -21.72 6.91
C LYS A 250 8.57 -21.20 5.84
N TYR A 251 8.65 -21.78 4.66
CA TYR A 251 7.88 -21.28 3.50
C TYR A 251 6.84 -22.29 3.07
N VAL A 252 5.62 -21.80 2.90
CA VAL A 252 4.50 -22.56 2.33
C VAL A 252 4.01 -21.83 1.08
N PRO A 253 3.71 -22.53 -0.01
CA PRO A 253 3.09 -21.91 -1.16
C PRO A 253 1.77 -21.22 -0.76
N ILE A 254 1.67 -19.94 -1.13
CA ILE A 254 0.49 -19.15 -0.78
C ILE A 254 -0.53 -19.28 -1.91
N PRO A 255 -1.76 -19.72 -1.62
CA PRO A 255 -2.79 -19.87 -2.63
C PRO A 255 -3.13 -18.51 -3.25
N ASN A 256 -3.54 -18.50 -4.52
CA ASN A 256 -3.99 -17.29 -5.19
C ASN A 256 -5.36 -16.83 -4.68
N GLU A 257 -6.12 -17.74 -4.10
CA GLU A 257 -7.46 -17.49 -3.57
C GLU A 257 -7.71 -18.36 -2.35
N ILE A 258 -8.38 -17.82 -1.36
CA ILE A 258 -8.83 -18.55 -0.17
C ILE A 258 -10.34 -18.46 -0.01
N THR A 259 -10.95 -19.46 0.60
CA THR A 259 -12.34 -19.41 1.02
C THR A 259 -12.43 -18.78 2.40
N VAL A 260 -13.24 -17.73 2.52
CA VAL A 260 -13.49 -17.05 3.79
C VAL A 260 -14.95 -17.22 4.13
N GLN A 261 -15.19 -17.79 5.33
CA GLN A 261 -16.52 -17.93 5.89
C GLN A 261 -16.83 -16.70 6.75
N ASN A 262 -18.06 -16.26 6.69
CA ASN A 262 -18.61 -15.23 7.56
C ASN A 262 -18.13 -13.80 7.29
N TYR A 263 -18.88 -13.12 6.44
CA TYR A 263 -18.73 -11.68 6.20
C TYR A 263 -18.98 -10.85 7.45
N GLY A 264 -18.28 -9.79 7.57
CA GLY A 264 -18.19 -9.01 8.79
C GLY A 264 -16.96 -9.35 9.59
N HIS A 265 -16.26 -10.42 9.21
CA HIS A 265 -14.94 -10.69 9.76
C HIS A 265 -13.89 -9.80 9.10
N ARG A 266 -12.93 -9.35 9.90
CA ARG A 266 -11.74 -8.60 9.55
C ARG A 266 -10.87 -9.16 8.40
N HIS A 267 -11.08 -10.41 7.99
CA HIS A 267 -10.28 -11.08 6.97
C HIS A 267 -10.51 -10.55 5.55
N ILE A 268 -11.61 -9.83 5.32
CA ILE A 268 -11.92 -9.28 4.01
C ILE A 268 -11.68 -7.79 4.02
N SER A 269 -10.59 -7.40 3.39
CA SER A 269 -10.31 -6.00 3.08
C SER A 269 -10.76 -5.72 1.64
N ALA A 270 -11.67 -4.76 1.47
CA ALA A 270 -12.00 -4.22 0.15
C ALA A 270 -10.92 -3.26 -0.36
N ALA A 271 -9.68 -3.54 -0.04
CA ALA A 271 -8.56 -2.76 -0.52
C ALA A 271 -8.49 -2.79 -2.06
N SER A 272 -7.90 -1.76 -2.62
CA SER A 272 -7.78 -1.61 -4.08
C SER A 272 -7.04 -2.76 -4.79
N TRP A 273 -6.39 -3.66 -4.05
CA TRP A 273 -5.61 -4.80 -4.53
C TRP A 273 -6.31 -6.15 -4.38
N THR A 274 -7.56 -6.17 -3.97
CA THR A 274 -8.29 -7.39 -3.62
C THR A 274 -9.46 -7.66 -4.55
N ARG A 275 -9.90 -8.92 -4.60
CA ARG A 275 -11.10 -9.38 -5.30
C ARG A 275 -11.88 -10.32 -4.38
N ALA A 276 -13.20 -10.22 -4.39
CA ALA A 276 -14.10 -11.14 -3.71
C ALA A 276 -15.16 -11.66 -4.68
N ARG A 277 -15.45 -12.95 -4.64
CA ARG A 277 -16.49 -13.63 -5.42
C ARG A 277 -17.34 -14.50 -4.50
N ASN A 278 -18.61 -14.67 -4.84
CA ASN A 278 -19.47 -15.66 -4.17
C ASN A 278 -18.90 -17.07 -4.39
N ALA A 279 -18.69 -17.83 -3.34
CA ALA A 279 -18.07 -19.16 -3.44
C ALA A 279 -18.97 -20.17 -4.17
N ALA A 280 -20.30 -20.05 -4.03
CA ALA A 280 -21.25 -20.96 -4.66
C ALA A 280 -21.51 -20.64 -6.14
N THR A 281 -21.61 -19.36 -6.49
CA THR A 281 -21.98 -18.95 -7.86
C THR A 281 -20.79 -18.49 -8.71
N GLY A 282 -19.65 -18.20 -8.09
CA GLY A 282 -18.48 -17.58 -8.74
C GLY A 282 -18.68 -16.11 -9.12
N GLU A 283 -19.86 -15.53 -8.85
CA GLU A 283 -20.18 -14.16 -9.17
C GLU A 283 -19.27 -13.19 -8.45
N ARG A 284 -18.81 -12.15 -9.17
CA ARG A 284 -17.95 -11.13 -8.61
C ARG A 284 -18.75 -10.17 -7.71
N ILE A 285 -18.39 -10.13 -6.43
CA ILE A 285 -18.96 -9.22 -5.45
C ILE A 285 -18.14 -7.91 -5.41
N TRP A 286 -16.81 -8.05 -5.43
CA TRP A 286 -15.89 -6.92 -5.36
C TRP A 286 -14.64 -7.14 -6.20
N GLN A 287 -14.12 -6.07 -6.78
CA GLN A 287 -12.76 -6.05 -7.34
C GLN A 287 -12.19 -4.64 -7.24
N GLY A 288 -11.08 -4.53 -6.52
CA GLY A 288 -10.34 -3.29 -6.37
C GLY A 288 -9.68 -2.84 -7.68
N LYS A 289 -9.55 -1.53 -7.85
CA LYS A 289 -8.99 -0.90 -9.08
C LYS A 289 -7.54 -1.32 -9.41
N ASN A 290 -6.80 -1.79 -8.43
CA ASN A 290 -5.41 -2.21 -8.58
C ASN A 290 -5.25 -3.74 -8.59
N PHE A 291 -6.35 -4.50 -8.49
CA PHE A 291 -6.31 -5.96 -8.61
C PHE A 291 -5.90 -6.34 -10.04
N ARG A 292 -4.83 -7.12 -10.19
CA ARG A 292 -4.25 -7.43 -11.50
C ARG A 292 -3.77 -8.86 -11.59
N HIS A 293 -3.94 -9.43 -12.76
CA HIS A 293 -3.26 -10.64 -13.18
C HIS A 293 -1.94 -10.31 -13.89
N ARG A 294 -0.99 -11.23 -13.92
CA ARG A 294 0.26 -11.13 -14.68
C ARG A 294 -0.03 -11.32 -16.18
N THR A 295 -0.54 -10.26 -16.81
CA THR A 295 -0.67 -10.16 -18.26
C THR A 295 0.51 -9.36 -18.84
N PRO A 296 0.85 -9.52 -20.14
CA PRO A 296 1.91 -8.73 -20.75
C PRO A 296 1.74 -7.22 -20.56
N GLY A 297 0.51 -6.71 -20.68
CA GLY A 297 0.20 -5.28 -20.47
C GLY A 297 0.42 -4.84 -19.02
N ASN A 298 0.02 -5.65 -18.04
CA ASN A 298 0.25 -5.35 -16.63
C ASN A 298 1.73 -5.44 -16.25
N GLN A 299 2.47 -6.39 -16.82
CA GLN A 299 3.91 -6.50 -16.63
C GLN A 299 4.65 -5.29 -17.23
N LEU A 300 4.25 -4.83 -18.42
CA LEU A 300 4.79 -3.61 -19.03
C LEU A 300 4.52 -2.40 -18.14
N ARG A 301 3.29 -2.24 -17.63
CA ARG A 301 2.95 -1.15 -16.71
C ARG A 301 3.84 -1.18 -15.46
N THR A 302 3.99 -2.35 -14.81
CA THR A 302 4.86 -2.49 -13.64
C THR A 302 6.31 -2.18 -13.98
N PHE A 303 6.80 -2.63 -15.14
CA PHE A 303 8.14 -2.30 -15.62
C PHE A 303 8.34 -0.80 -15.79
N LEU A 304 7.40 -0.10 -16.41
CA LEU A 304 7.45 1.35 -16.60
C LEU A 304 7.41 2.10 -15.26
N GLU A 305 6.57 1.66 -14.32
CA GLU A 305 6.52 2.20 -12.96
C GLU A 305 7.87 2.06 -12.25
N ILE A 306 8.50 0.88 -12.35
CA ILE A 306 9.79 0.59 -11.73
C ILE A 306 10.92 1.41 -12.39
N LYS A 307 10.94 1.49 -13.72
CA LYS A 307 12.02 2.19 -14.46
C LYS A 307 11.91 3.70 -14.39
N ASN A 308 10.77 4.24 -13.97
CA ASN A 308 10.55 5.67 -13.81
C ASN A 308 10.96 6.49 -15.05
N TYR A 309 10.47 6.10 -16.22
CA TYR A 309 10.73 6.86 -17.46
C TYR A 309 10.05 8.23 -17.39
N SER A 310 10.81 9.26 -17.08
CA SER A 310 10.32 10.65 -16.92
C SER A 310 9.61 11.18 -18.19
N TRP A 311 10.07 10.79 -19.38
CA TRP A 311 9.46 11.20 -20.64
C TRP A 311 8.03 10.63 -20.82
N LEU A 312 7.74 9.43 -20.29
CA LEU A 312 6.38 8.85 -20.30
C LEU A 312 5.42 9.62 -19.38
N ALA A 313 5.91 10.08 -18.23
CA ALA A 313 5.12 10.93 -17.35
C ALA A 313 4.79 12.27 -18.05
N SER A 314 5.77 12.86 -18.71
CA SER A 314 5.59 14.09 -19.51
C SER A 314 4.63 13.87 -20.68
N ALA A 315 4.76 12.76 -21.42
CA ALA A 315 3.86 12.41 -22.51
C ALA A 315 2.41 12.20 -22.03
N LYS A 316 2.22 11.51 -20.90
CA LYS A 316 0.89 11.31 -20.30
C LYS A 316 0.28 12.63 -19.82
N HIS A 317 1.08 13.50 -19.21
CA HIS A 317 0.64 14.84 -18.83
C HIS A 317 0.25 15.67 -20.04
N PHE A 318 1.04 15.64 -21.11
CA PHE A 318 0.74 16.30 -22.38
C PHE A 318 -0.57 15.80 -22.99
N VAL A 319 -0.76 14.49 -23.10
CA VAL A 319 -2.00 13.87 -23.63
C VAL A 319 -3.21 14.29 -22.80
N ASN A 320 -3.12 14.22 -21.48
CA ASN A 320 -4.21 14.63 -20.57
C ASN A 320 -4.52 16.13 -20.72
N THR A 321 -3.49 16.97 -20.87
CA THR A 321 -3.66 18.41 -21.07
C THR A 321 -4.34 18.73 -22.39
N VAL A 322 -3.96 18.03 -23.47
CA VAL A 322 -4.60 18.16 -24.79
C VAL A 322 -6.06 17.69 -24.72
N GLN A 323 -6.32 16.53 -24.12
CA GLN A 323 -7.70 16.02 -23.98
C GLN A 323 -8.60 16.96 -23.17
N ASN A 324 -8.08 17.56 -22.10
CA ASN A 324 -8.83 18.52 -21.30
C ASN A 324 -9.09 19.83 -22.05
N ARG A 325 -8.15 20.31 -22.86
CA ARG A 325 -8.35 21.47 -23.75
C ARG A 325 -9.40 21.19 -24.82
N VAL A 326 -9.34 20.02 -25.45
CA VAL A 326 -10.35 19.62 -26.45
C VAL A 326 -11.74 19.57 -25.82
N LYS A 327 -11.89 18.95 -24.65
CA LYS A 327 -13.18 18.90 -23.93
C LYS A 327 -13.71 20.28 -23.56
N LYS A 328 -12.82 21.20 -23.13
CA LYS A 328 -13.19 22.56 -22.80
C LYS A 328 -13.67 23.35 -24.03
N ASN A 329 -12.93 23.25 -25.15
CA ASN A 329 -13.29 23.92 -26.39
C ASN A 329 -14.61 23.37 -27.00
N THR A 330 -14.89 22.06 -26.83
CA THR A 330 -16.16 21.46 -27.27
C THR A 330 -17.34 21.93 -26.41
N ALA A 331 -17.13 22.11 -25.11
CA ALA A 331 -18.16 22.65 -24.22
C ALA A 331 -18.45 24.13 -24.50
N GLU A 332 -17.42 24.93 -24.76
CA GLU A 332 -17.56 26.36 -25.09
C GLU A 332 -18.20 26.59 -26.48
N SER A 333 -18.01 25.68 -27.43
CA SER A 333 -18.67 25.74 -28.74
C SER A 333 -20.13 25.31 -28.70
N GLN A 334 -20.54 24.51 -27.72
CA GLN A 334 -21.96 24.16 -27.54
C GLN A 334 -22.77 25.26 -26.83
N THR A 335 -22.13 26.02 -25.94
CA THR A 335 -22.81 27.17 -25.26
C THR A 335 -22.94 28.40 -26.12
N ASN A 336 -22.28 28.48 -27.27
CA ASN A 336 -22.42 29.60 -28.21
C ASN A 336 -23.38 29.33 -29.37
N LEU A 337 -24.13 28.20 -29.34
CA LEU A 337 -25.13 27.82 -30.36
C LEU A 337 -26.57 27.84 -29.83
N ASP A 338 -26.74 28.16 -28.55
CA ASP A 338 -28.03 28.45 -27.92
C ASP A 338 -28.18 29.99 -27.69
#